data_aa2686c8085d1b8a81a60dc7168f615c
#
_entry.id   aa2686c8085d1b8a81a60dc7168f615c
#
_cell.length_a   1.000
_cell.length_b   1.000
_cell.length_c   1.000
_cell.angle_alpha   90.00
_cell.angle_beta   90.00
_cell.angle_gamma   90.00
#
_symmetry.space_group_name_H-M   'P 1'
#
loop_
_entity.id
_entity.type
_entity.pdbx_description
1 polymer ?
#
loop_
_entity_poly.entity_id
_entity_poly.type
_entity_poly.pdbx_seq_one_letter_code
_entity_poly.pdbx_strand_id
1 'polypeptide(L)'
;PAGPLAGQANAMALPFIGADIVQNLIRSDMNDGPRIIDNDHPGFNDIDTTMINLKYVTDLSDNLSLTAMLSTNDVENQSSLDFDATSRASVVNYVEEESDQTTTELRLNYTGDNFYWVGGIYLLDDNIYSNYNFTTDIQSTFGIVQLMQMMAGMTPTPSDNMQTSNANVTSEAIYWQGTYALTDKLNATLGVRKSDDESDYRIDITTTSPGIPFVQVPGSWSEVLTFGSTDPKFVLDYSFNENTMGYVSYSSGYKSGGFSFATWSESESRGGFKEEELDATEIGIKYKSPDNRLVMNAAYYEYDYKDQQQQIIVVTQSGSLAGKTFNAGQSEMTGFELETKLAITDNTQLDFNYYSTDTSFKSFVIPTAVPPLNFTGNQMNYSPEKAYNVAFTAISDDDSSIFRMAYSFKDDFFMDPSNRYLSMQEKYGVANVSYTKYFNDDFRMKIFCTNCTDEIYKTQVTTFAIPYGGGGRNYYANARRIGVEITKTF
;
A
#
# COMPACT_ATOMS: atom_id res chain seq x y z
N PRO A 1 20.39 -4.36 -22.84
CA PRO A 1 21.30 -5.48 -22.69
C PRO A 1 20.73 -6.42 -21.62
N ALA A 2 20.38 -7.64 -22.07
CA ALA A 2 19.89 -8.66 -21.16
C ALA A 2 20.94 -8.92 -20.08
N GLY A 3 20.58 -8.71 -18.82
CA GLY A 3 21.48 -8.96 -17.70
C GLY A 3 21.80 -10.47 -17.54
N PRO A 4 22.76 -10.83 -16.65
CA PRO A 4 23.21 -12.22 -16.46
C PRO A 4 22.09 -13.23 -16.18
N LEU A 5 20.94 -12.78 -15.65
CA LEU A 5 19.80 -13.62 -15.34
C LEU A 5 18.98 -14.05 -16.56
N ALA A 6 18.95 -13.23 -17.63
CA ALA A 6 18.30 -13.63 -18.88
C ALA A 6 19.03 -14.81 -19.54
N GLY A 7 20.34 -14.91 -19.36
CA GLY A 7 21.13 -16.05 -19.81
C GLY A 7 20.84 -17.35 -19.07
N GLN A 8 20.51 -17.27 -17.78
CA GLN A 8 20.18 -18.47 -16.98
C GLN A 8 18.75 -18.98 -17.25
N ALA A 9 17.77 -18.06 -17.40
CA ALA A 9 16.42 -18.42 -17.81
C ALA A 9 16.41 -19.09 -19.20
N ASN A 10 17.22 -18.57 -20.12
CA ASN A 10 17.44 -19.19 -21.43
C ASN A 10 18.02 -20.60 -21.32
N ALA A 11 18.99 -20.81 -20.45
CA ALA A 11 19.63 -22.11 -20.30
C ALA A 11 18.68 -23.18 -19.73
N MET A 12 17.70 -22.81 -18.90
CA MET A 12 16.69 -23.72 -18.38
C MET A 12 15.54 -23.99 -19.38
N ALA A 13 15.14 -22.99 -20.14
CA ALA A 13 14.02 -23.12 -21.08
C ALA A 13 14.42 -23.67 -22.46
N LEU A 14 15.65 -23.44 -22.92
CA LEU A 14 16.18 -23.91 -24.20
C LEU A 14 15.99 -25.39 -24.49
N PRO A 15 16.15 -26.34 -23.55
CA PRO A 15 15.92 -27.76 -23.81
C PRO A 15 14.45 -28.10 -24.17
N PHE A 16 13.50 -27.21 -23.76
CA PHE A 16 12.07 -27.50 -23.85
C PHE A 16 11.35 -26.71 -24.95
N ILE A 17 11.81 -25.50 -25.28
CA ILE A 17 11.05 -24.59 -26.16
C ILE A 17 11.79 -24.13 -27.40
N GLY A 18 13.04 -24.52 -27.59
CA GLY A 18 13.86 -24.10 -28.76
C GLY A 18 14.35 -22.63 -28.66
N ALA A 19 15.54 -22.40 -29.21
CA ALA A 19 16.22 -21.13 -29.09
C ALA A 19 15.47 -19.96 -29.75
N ASP A 20 14.74 -20.17 -30.80
CA ASP A 20 14.01 -19.13 -31.54
C ASP A 20 12.79 -18.63 -30.82
N ILE A 21 12.08 -19.51 -30.10
CA ILE A 21 10.92 -19.14 -29.27
C ILE A 21 11.40 -18.35 -28.06
N VAL A 22 12.47 -18.81 -27.40
CA VAL A 22 13.07 -18.08 -26.25
C VAL A 22 13.60 -16.71 -26.66
N GLN A 23 14.23 -16.59 -27.84
CA GLN A 23 14.69 -15.30 -28.35
C GLN A 23 13.55 -14.35 -28.71
N ASN A 24 12.42 -14.87 -29.21
CA ASN A 24 11.23 -14.07 -29.49
C ASN A 24 10.52 -13.65 -28.19
N LEU A 25 10.55 -14.47 -27.15
CA LEU A 25 10.05 -14.15 -25.81
C LEU A 25 10.84 -12.99 -25.15
N ILE A 26 12.14 -12.94 -25.39
CA ILE A 26 13.04 -11.91 -24.82
C ILE A 26 13.03 -10.64 -25.66
N ARG A 27 12.71 -10.72 -26.94
CA ARG A 27 12.68 -9.60 -27.89
C ARG A 27 11.35 -8.87 -27.98
N SER A 28 10.31 -9.30 -27.28
CA SER A 28 9.05 -8.59 -27.30
C SER A 28 9.26 -7.19 -26.72
N ASP A 29 9.29 -6.22 -27.57
CA ASP A 29 8.91 -4.81 -27.41
C ASP A 29 9.40 -4.04 -26.16
N MET A 30 10.42 -4.54 -25.47
CA MET A 30 11.01 -3.92 -24.28
C MET A 30 11.75 -2.58 -24.56
N ASN A 31 11.72 -2.06 -25.79
CA ASN A 31 12.63 -0.98 -26.22
C ASN A 31 11.95 0.31 -26.63
N ASP A 32 10.64 0.43 -26.61
CA ASP A 32 9.97 1.62 -27.15
C ASP A 32 9.93 2.80 -26.17
N GLY A 33 10.35 2.57 -24.94
CA GLY A 33 10.50 3.61 -23.91
C GLY A 33 9.42 3.55 -22.82
N PRO A 34 9.65 4.20 -21.69
CA PRO A 34 8.84 4.02 -20.47
C PRO A 34 7.43 4.61 -20.52
N ARG A 35 7.02 5.22 -21.63
CA ARG A 35 5.69 5.83 -21.84
C ARG A 35 4.98 5.29 -23.07
N ILE A 36 5.51 4.25 -23.67
CA ILE A 36 4.88 3.55 -24.81
C ILE A 36 4.30 2.26 -24.26
N ILE A 37 3.01 2.08 -24.48
CA ILE A 37 2.26 0.88 -24.10
C ILE A 37 1.84 0.17 -25.38
N ASP A 38 2.17 -1.10 -25.45
CA ASP A 38 1.80 -1.96 -26.58
C ASP A 38 1.07 -3.19 -26.02
N ASN A 39 -0.18 -2.99 -25.61
CA ASN A 39 -1.04 -4.01 -25.03
C ASN A 39 -1.99 -4.54 -26.09
N ASP A 40 -2.26 -5.84 -26.08
CA ASP A 40 -3.28 -6.46 -26.93
C ASP A 40 -4.67 -6.47 -26.29
N HIS A 41 -4.74 -6.30 -24.96
CA HIS A 41 -5.99 -6.25 -24.21
C HIS A 41 -6.21 -4.86 -23.59
N PRO A 42 -7.31 -4.17 -23.95
CA PRO A 42 -7.65 -2.91 -23.30
C PRO A 42 -8.12 -3.20 -21.87
N GLY A 43 -7.30 -2.83 -20.88
CA GLY A 43 -7.66 -2.93 -19.48
C GLY A 43 -8.77 -1.94 -19.09
N PHE A 44 -9.54 -2.31 -18.08
CA PHE A 44 -10.48 -1.41 -17.41
C PHE A 44 -10.43 -1.63 -15.89
N ASN A 45 -10.95 -0.66 -15.15
CA ASN A 45 -11.15 -0.75 -13.72
C ASN A 45 -12.37 0.11 -13.36
N ASP A 46 -13.47 -0.56 -13.04
CA ASP A 46 -14.74 0.04 -12.65
C ASP A 46 -14.97 -0.23 -11.17
N ILE A 47 -15.19 0.84 -10.42
CA ILE A 47 -15.40 0.78 -8.97
C ILE A 47 -16.68 1.56 -8.64
N ASP A 48 -17.65 0.87 -8.06
CA ASP A 48 -18.84 1.45 -7.48
C ASP A 48 -18.76 1.38 -5.96
N THR A 49 -19.07 2.48 -5.29
CA THR A 49 -19.03 2.55 -3.83
C THR A 49 -20.26 3.28 -3.29
N THR A 50 -20.93 2.63 -2.35
CA THR A 50 -22.04 3.24 -1.59
C THR A 50 -21.65 3.27 -0.12
N MET A 51 -21.64 4.47 0.48
CA MET A 51 -21.34 4.65 1.90
C MET A 51 -22.46 5.40 2.61
N ILE A 52 -22.93 4.85 3.73
CA ILE A 52 -23.91 5.49 4.60
C ILE A 52 -23.31 5.59 6.00
N ASN A 53 -23.21 6.83 6.51
CA ASN A 53 -22.72 7.10 7.86
C ASN A 53 -23.81 7.77 8.69
N LEU A 54 -24.12 7.20 9.85
CA LEU A 54 -24.99 7.78 10.83
C LEU A 54 -24.17 8.08 12.09
N LYS A 55 -24.18 9.33 12.52
CA LYS A 55 -23.52 9.76 13.76
C LYS A 55 -24.52 10.46 14.66
N TYR A 56 -24.63 9.99 15.89
CA TYR A 56 -25.41 10.61 16.95
C TYR A 56 -24.47 11.05 18.07
N VAL A 57 -24.60 12.29 18.50
CA VAL A 57 -23.83 12.86 19.62
C VAL A 57 -24.81 13.49 20.60
N THR A 58 -24.64 13.18 21.87
CA THR A 58 -25.43 13.78 22.95
C THR A 58 -24.61 13.96 24.21
N ASP A 59 -24.87 15.04 24.92
CA ASP A 59 -24.30 15.27 26.24
C ASP A 59 -25.13 14.51 27.28
N LEU A 60 -24.46 13.67 28.07
CA LEU A 60 -25.06 12.96 29.20
C LEU A 60 -24.97 13.79 30.49
N SER A 61 -23.98 14.68 30.57
CA SER A 61 -23.79 15.71 31.61
C SER A 61 -22.88 16.82 31.07
N ASP A 62 -22.63 17.85 31.88
CA ASP A 62 -21.75 18.96 31.50
C ASP A 62 -20.34 18.51 31.06
N ASN A 63 -19.89 17.35 31.55
CA ASN A 63 -18.53 16.86 31.37
C ASN A 63 -18.47 15.53 30.56
N LEU A 64 -19.59 14.90 30.26
CA LEU A 64 -19.63 13.58 29.64
C LEU A 64 -20.52 13.58 28.39
N SER A 65 -19.97 13.19 27.28
CA SER A 65 -20.74 13.02 26.04
C SER A 65 -20.68 11.58 25.53
N LEU A 66 -21.75 11.16 24.88
CA LEU A 66 -21.87 9.89 24.13
C LEU A 66 -21.85 10.19 22.64
N THR A 67 -21.02 9.45 21.92
CA THR A 67 -21.06 9.38 20.47
C THR A 67 -21.39 7.95 20.05
N ALA A 68 -22.42 7.79 19.22
CA ALA A 68 -22.74 6.52 18.57
C ALA A 68 -22.58 6.68 17.07
N MET A 69 -21.88 5.76 16.43
CA MET A 69 -21.62 5.76 15.00
C MET A 69 -22.00 4.40 14.41
N LEU A 70 -22.68 4.44 13.27
CA LEU A 70 -22.97 3.29 12.42
C LEU A 70 -22.56 3.68 10.99
N SER A 71 -21.76 2.84 10.36
CA SER A 71 -21.37 3.02 8.96
C SER A 71 -21.60 1.73 8.20
N THR A 72 -22.20 1.82 7.01
CA THR A 72 -22.16 0.76 6.01
C THR A 72 -21.38 1.24 4.80
N ASN A 73 -20.58 0.35 4.21
CA ASN A 73 -19.80 0.63 3.03
C ASN A 73 -19.85 -0.58 2.10
N ASP A 74 -20.54 -0.43 0.97
CA ASP A 74 -20.66 -1.44 -0.07
C ASP A 74 -19.72 -1.05 -1.20
N VAL A 75 -18.80 -1.93 -1.57
CA VAL A 75 -17.83 -1.71 -2.65
C VAL A 75 -17.92 -2.85 -3.64
N GLU A 76 -18.12 -2.51 -4.91
CA GLU A 76 -18.02 -3.42 -6.05
C GLU A 76 -16.86 -2.96 -6.93
N ASN A 77 -15.92 -3.85 -7.22
CA ASN A 77 -14.78 -3.61 -8.10
C ASN A 77 -14.72 -4.66 -9.19
N GLN A 78 -14.72 -4.22 -10.45
CA GLN A 78 -14.47 -5.08 -11.60
C GLN A 78 -13.31 -4.52 -12.39
N SER A 79 -12.31 -5.36 -12.64
CA SER A 79 -11.14 -4.94 -13.40
C SER A 79 -10.66 -6.02 -14.36
N SER A 80 -10.09 -5.58 -15.46
CA SER A 80 -9.40 -6.45 -16.41
C SER A 80 -8.06 -5.85 -16.78
N LEU A 81 -7.05 -6.68 -16.86
CA LEU A 81 -5.68 -6.28 -17.06
C LEU A 81 -5.00 -7.22 -18.06
N ASP A 82 -4.32 -6.63 -19.06
CA ASP A 82 -3.30 -7.32 -19.80
C ASP A 82 -2.14 -7.64 -18.83
N PHE A 83 -2.05 -8.91 -18.42
CA PHE A 83 -1.12 -9.30 -17.35
C PHE A 83 0.33 -9.39 -17.82
N ASP A 84 0.58 -9.71 -19.09
CA ASP A 84 1.94 -9.80 -19.63
C ASP A 84 2.46 -8.47 -20.20
N ALA A 85 1.57 -7.49 -20.39
CA ALA A 85 1.86 -6.14 -20.92
C ALA A 85 2.65 -6.18 -22.25
N THR A 86 2.24 -7.06 -23.18
CA THR A 86 2.82 -7.19 -24.52
C THR A 86 1.74 -7.07 -25.58
N SER A 87 2.13 -6.84 -26.85
CA SER A 87 1.22 -6.81 -28.01
C SER A 87 0.72 -8.19 -28.45
N ARG A 88 0.98 -9.23 -27.68
CA ARG A 88 0.59 -10.60 -27.99
C ARG A 88 -0.42 -11.11 -27.00
N ALA A 89 -1.52 -11.66 -27.49
CA ALA A 89 -2.50 -12.34 -26.65
C ALA A 89 -1.83 -13.48 -25.86
N SER A 90 -1.59 -13.25 -24.58
CA SER A 90 -0.82 -14.15 -23.73
C SER A 90 -1.57 -14.44 -22.44
N VAL A 91 -1.68 -13.47 -21.54
CA VAL A 91 -2.35 -13.63 -20.25
C VAL A 91 -3.23 -12.43 -19.95
N VAL A 92 -4.52 -12.68 -19.77
CA VAL A 92 -5.48 -11.68 -19.28
C VAL A 92 -5.87 -12.06 -17.86
N ASN A 93 -5.85 -11.09 -16.97
CA ASN A 93 -6.38 -11.22 -15.62
C ASN A 93 -7.70 -10.45 -15.52
N TYR A 94 -8.73 -11.11 -15.03
CA TYR A 94 -10.00 -10.51 -14.65
C TYR A 94 -10.20 -10.67 -13.14
N VAL A 95 -10.58 -9.60 -12.50
CA VAL A 95 -10.82 -9.56 -11.05
C VAL A 95 -12.19 -8.94 -10.80
N GLU A 96 -12.97 -9.58 -9.96
CA GLU A 96 -14.23 -9.09 -9.42
C GLU A 96 -14.16 -9.21 -7.90
N GLU A 97 -14.42 -8.13 -7.22
CA GLU A 97 -14.37 -8.06 -5.76
C GLU A 97 -15.60 -7.30 -5.26
N GLU A 98 -16.25 -7.85 -4.23
CA GLU A 98 -17.36 -7.23 -3.53
C GLU A 98 -17.03 -7.22 -2.03
N SER A 99 -17.34 -6.13 -1.34
CA SER A 99 -17.19 -6.00 0.11
C SER A 99 -18.40 -5.27 0.68
N ASP A 100 -19.12 -5.97 1.58
CA ASP A 100 -20.25 -5.44 2.34
C ASP A 100 -19.82 -5.28 3.80
N GLN A 101 -19.39 -4.08 4.15
CA GLN A 101 -18.83 -3.79 5.47
C GLN A 101 -19.83 -3.00 6.32
N THR A 102 -19.98 -3.41 7.57
CA THR A 102 -20.70 -2.67 8.60
C THR A 102 -19.81 -2.43 9.81
N THR A 103 -19.72 -1.18 10.26
CA THR A 103 -19.02 -0.81 11.49
C THR A 103 -19.94 -0.13 12.47
N THR A 104 -19.77 -0.46 13.76
CA THR A 104 -20.48 0.18 14.87
C THR A 104 -19.48 0.62 15.92
N GLU A 105 -19.60 1.87 16.38
CA GLU A 105 -18.80 2.38 17.48
C GLU A 105 -19.68 3.11 18.50
N LEU A 106 -19.49 2.78 19.78
CA LEU A 106 -20.04 3.52 20.90
C LEU A 106 -18.88 4.09 21.71
N ARG A 107 -18.84 5.41 21.85
CA ARG A 107 -17.74 6.14 22.47
C ARG A 107 -18.24 7.12 23.52
N LEU A 108 -17.63 7.07 24.69
CA LEU A 108 -17.78 8.05 25.75
C LEU A 108 -16.58 8.99 25.77
N ASN A 109 -16.81 10.28 25.87
CA ASN A 109 -15.79 11.29 26.02
C ASN A 109 -16.07 12.06 27.32
N TYR A 110 -15.08 12.20 28.17
CA TYR A 110 -15.15 12.96 29.40
C TYR A 110 -14.12 14.08 29.38
N THR A 111 -14.54 15.29 29.76
CA THR A 111 -13.66 16.46 29.87
C THR A 111 -13.88 17.10 31.25
N GLY A 112 -12.89 16.99 32.13
CA GLY A 112 -12.83 17.66 33.42
C GLY A 112 -11.70 18.69 33.46
N ASP A 113 -11.47 19.28 34.61
CA ASP A 113 -10.48 20.38 34.74
C ASP A 113 -9.05 19.92 34.46
N ASN A 114 -8.64 18.78 35.01
CA ASN A 114 -7.26 18.26 34.89
C ASN A 114 -7.19 16.89 34.22
N PHE A 115 -8.31 16.33 33.84
CA PHE A 115 -8.39 14.99 33.28
C PHE A 115 -9.43 14.91 32.15
N TYR A 116 -8.99 14.44 31.00
CA TYR A 116 -9.92 14.06 29.94
C TYR A 116 -9.64 12.64 29.50
N TRP A 117 -10.68 11.91 29.08
CA TRP A 117 -10.54 10.56 28.56
C TRP A 117 -11.56 10.26 27.50
N VAL A 118 -11.21 9.32 26.64
CA VAL A 118 -12.09 8.68 25.69
C VAL A 118 -12.03 7.18 25.89
N GLY A 119 -13.16 6.50 25.81
CA GLY A 119 -13.24 5.05 25.84
C GLY A 119 -14.45 4.55 25.07
N GLY A 120 -14.34 3.37 24.50
CA GLY A 120 -15.43 2.86 23.66
C GLY A 120 -15.27 1.41 23.30
N ILE A 121 -16.28 0.94 22.57
CA ILE A 121 -16.32 -0.35 21.91
C ILE A 121 -16.44 -0.14 20.41
N TYR A 122 -15.80 -1.02 19.65
CA TYR A 122 -15.82 -1.02 18.19
C TYR A 122 -16.14 -2.42 17.69
N LEU A 123 -17.04 -2.51 16.73
CA LEU A 123 -17.43 -3.75 16.07
C LEU A 123 -17.35 -3.55 14.56
N LEU A 124 -16.81 -4.54 13.86
CA LEU A 124 -16.78 -4.61 12.40
C LEU A 124 -17.26 -5.98 11.96
N ASP A 125 -18.04 -6.01 10.89
CA ASP A 125 -18.42 -7.20 10.12
C ASP A 125 -18.25 -6.87 8.65
N ASP A 126 -17.47 -7.66 7.91
CA ASP A 126 -17.16 -7.45 6.50
C ASP A 126 -17.30 -8.78 5.75
N ASN A 127 -18.23 -8.82 4.80
CA ASN A 127 -18.42 -9.95 3.91
C ASN A 127 -17.74 -9.64 2.58
N ILE A 128 -16.70 -10.39 2.26
CA ILE A 128 -15.85 -10.19 1.08
C ILE A 128 -16.04 -11.35 0.13
N TYR A 129 -16.42 -11.04 -1.11
CA TYR A 129 -16.34 -11.96 -2.24
C TYR A 129 -15.23 -11.53 -3.18
N SER A 130 -14.48 -12.48 -3.70
CA SER A 130 -13.45 -12.20 -4.71
C SER A 130 -13.40 -13.33 -5.74
N ASN A 131 -13.35 -12.95 -7.01
CA ASN A 131 -13.19 -13.87 -8.15
C ASN A 131 -11.97 -13.43 -8.95
N TYR A 132 -10.99 -14.31 -8.99
CA TYR A 132 -9.72 -14.11 -9.69
C TYR A 132 -9.65 -15.06 -10.86
N ASN A 133 -9.66 -14.55 -12.09
CA ASN A 133 -9.57 -15.38 -13.29
C ASN A 133 -8.33 -15.01 -14.10
N PHE A 134 -7.50 -16.02 -14.39
CA PHE A 134 -6.37 -15.94 -15.30
C PHE A 134 -6.67 -16.77 -16.53
N THR A 135 -6.86 -16.10 -17.67
CA THR A 135 -6.98 -16.76 -18.99
C THR A 135 -5.63 -16.69 -19.69
N THR A 136 -5.09 -17.87 -20.09
CA THR A 136 -3.86 -17.95 -20.88
C THR A 136 -4.20 -18.39 -22.31
N ASP A 137 -3.78 -17.61 -23.31
CA ASP A 137 -3.99 -17.94 -24.74
C ASP A 137 -2.91 -18.92 -25.24
N ILE A 138 -3.23 -19.60 -26.37
CA ILE A 138 -2.33 -20.53 -27.09
C ILE A 138 -1.07 -19.81 -27.61
N GLN A 139 -1.15 -18.52 -27.91
CA GLN A 139 -0.02 -17.71 -28.37
C GLN A 139 0.86 -17.17 -27.24
N SER A 140 0.55 -17.57 -26.02
CA SER A 140 1.16 -17.11 -24.80
C SER A 140 2.69 -17.24 -24.79
N THR A 141 3.37 -16.20 -24.33
CA THR A 141 4.77 -16.26 -23.90
C THR A 141 4.98 -17.24 -22.76
N PHE A 142 3.92 -17.58 -22.03
CA PHE A 142 3.84 -18.72 -21.14
C PHE A 142 3.48 -20.03 -21.88
N GLY A 143 3.78 -20.13 -23.17
CA GLY A 143 3.58 -21.31 -24.00
C GLY A 143 4.08 -22.63 -23.44
N ILE A 144 4.68 -22.54 -22.23
CA ILE A 144 5.03 -23.69 -21.41
C ILE A 144 3.79 -24.51 -21.03
N VAL A 145 2.63 -23.88 -20.79
CA VAL A 145 1.37 -24.60 -20.49
C VAL A 145 0.91 -25.36 -21.72
N GLN A 146 0.90 -24.71 -22.87
CA GLN A 146 0.49 -25.36 -24.15
C GLN A 146 1.50 -26.41 -24.58
N LEU A 147 2.79 -26.18 -24.39
CA LEU A 147 3.81 -27.20 -24.62
C LEU A 147 3.61 -28.41 -23.72
N MET A 148 3.29 -28.23 -22.48
CA MET A 148 3.00 -29.30 -21.51
C MET A 148 1.70 -30.02 -21.86
N GLN A 149 0.67 -29.30 -22.31
CA GLN A 149 -0.54 -29.93 -22.87
C GLN A 149 -0.19 -30.86 -24.06
N MET A 150 0.65 -30.37 -24.99
CA MET A 150 1.12 -31.20 -26.11
C MET A 150 1.93 -32.42 -25.66
N MET A 151 2.84 -32.27 -24.71
CA MET A 151 3.62 -33.35 -24.14
C MET A 151 2.75 -34.37 -23.38
N ALA A 152 1.64 -33.93 -22.79
CA ALA A 152 0.63 -34.81 -22.20
C ALA A 152 -0.33 -35.44 -23.21
N GLY A 153 -0.12 -35.22 -24.51
CA GLY A 153 -0.99 -35.74 -25.58
C GLY A 153 -2.33 -35.01 -25.70
N MET A 154 -2.44 -33.82 -25.10
CA MET A 154 -3.62 -32.97 -25.22
C MET A 154 -3.51 -32.02 -26.38
N THR A 155 -4.64 -31.60 -26.94
CA THR A 155 -4.68 -30.50 -27.91
C THR A 155 -4.46 -29.21 -27.17
N PRO A 156 -3.51 -28.36 -27.58
CA PRO A 156 -3.31 -27.06 -26.95
C PRO A 156 -4.59 -26.22 -27.04
N THR A 157 -5.06 -25.76 -25.86
CA THR A 157 -6.25 -24.90 -25.77
C THR A 157 -5.93 -23.76 -24.79
N PRO A 158 -6.63 -22.62 -24.88
CA PRO A 158 -6.58 -21.63 -23.80
C PRO A 158 -6.90 -22.28 -22.47
N SER A 159 -6.24 -21.82 -21.42
CA SER A 159 -6.46 -22.33 -20.07
C SER A 159 -7.05 -21.23 -19.21
N ASP A 160 -8.23 -21.48 -18.66
CA ASP A 160 -8.85 -20.64 -17.65
C ASP A 160 -8.57 -21.21 -16.27
N ASN A 161 -8.05 -20.36 -15.40
CA ASN A 161 -7.77 -20.68 -14.01
C ASN A 161 -8.52 -19.67 -13.16
N MET A 162 -9.52 -20.15 -12.44
CA MET A 162 -10.41 -19.31 -11.64
C MET A 162 -10.30 -19.69 -10.17
N GLN A 163 -10.09 -18.70 -9.34
CA GLN A 163 -10.18 -18.81 -7.91
C GLN A 163 -11.28 -17.89 -7.41
N THR A 164 -12.27 -18.45 -6.75
CA THR A 164 -13.25 -17.68 -5.99
C THR A 164 -12.97 -17.83 -4.51
N SER A 165 -13.13 -16.74 -3.78
CA SER A 165 -13.04 -16.73 -2.32
C SER A 165 -14.21 -15.99 -1.70
N ASN A 166 -14.70 -16.51 -0.59
CA ASN A 166 -15.66 -15.87 0.28
C ASN A 166 -15.02 -15.78 1.65
N ALA A 167 -15.02 -14.60 2.24
CA ALA A 167 -14.53 -14.37 3.58
C ALA A 167 -15.56 -13.58 4.39
N ASN A 168 -15.78 -13.97 5.63
CA ASN A 168 -16.41 -13.12 6.63
C ASN A 168 -15.33 -12.73 7.64
N VAL A 169 -15.08 -11.44 7.76
CA VAL A 169 -14.08 -10.86 8.67
C VAL A 169 -14.82 -10.08 9.75
N THR A 170 -14.64 -10.48 11.00
CA THR A 170 -15.19 -9.76 12.14
C THR A 170 -14.07 -9.21 13.02
N SER A 171 -14.27 -8.04 13.60
CA SER A 171 -13.36 -7.41 14.57
C SER A 171 -14.15 -6.82 15.73
N GLU A 172 -13.76 -7.17 16.94
CA GLU A 172 -14.30 -6.63 18.17
C GLU A 172 -13.18 -5.95 18.96
N ALA A 173 -13.39 -4.72 19.43
CA ALA A 173 -12.40 -4.06 20.25
C ALA A 173 -13.03 -3.23 21.36
N ILE A 174 -12.31 -3.19 22.49
CA ILE A 174 -12.54 -2.25 23.58
C ILE A 174 -11.28 -1.39 23.75
N TYR A 175 -11.46 -0.10 23.92
CA TYR A 175 -10.34 0.82 24.09
C TYR A 175 -10.63 1.90 25.12
N TRP A 176 -9.55 2.42 25.69
CA TRP A 176 -9.58 3.56 26.57
C TRP A 176 -8.27 4.35 26.44
N GLN A 177 -8.37 5.67 26.48
CA GLN A 177 -7.21 6.57 26.56
C GLN A 177 -7.58 7.76 27.46
N GLY A 178 -6.73 8.07 28.43
CA GLY A 178 -6.90 9.22 29.31
C GLY A 178 -5.62 10.06 29.40
N THR A 179 -5.78 11.36 29.47
CA THR A 179 -4.71 12.33 29.69
C THR A 179 -4.97 13.08 30.99
N TYR A 180 -3.96 13.12 31.82
CA TYR A 180 -3.99 13.81 33.10
C TYR A 180 -2.93 14.94 33.14
N ALA A 181 -3.35 16.16 33.47
CA ALA A 181 -2.45 17.29 33.71
C ALA A 181 -1.78 17.11 35.06
N LEU A 182 -0.55 16.60 35.07
CA LEU A 182 0.25 16.41 36.30
C LEU A 182 0.64 17.75 36.91
N THR A 183 0.91 18.74 36.08
CA THR A 183 1.15 20.14 36.44
C THR A 183 0.59 21.03 35.32
N ASP A 184 0.64 22.35 35.47
CA ASP A 184 0.27 23.32 34.43
C ASP A 184 1.10 23.18 33.14
N LYS A 185 2.20 22.42 33.18
CA LYS A 185 3.14 22.25 32.07
C LYS A 185 3.37 20.80 31.62
N LEU A 186 3.00 19.85 32.44
CA LEU A 186 3.29 18.44 32.22
C LEU A 186 2.01 17.63 32.13
N ASN A 187 1.78 16.96 31.03
CA ASN A 187 0.68 16.00 30.85
C ASN A 187 1.21 14.59 30.69
N ALA A 188 0.44 13.62 31.19
CA ALA A 188 0.67 12.22 31.01
C ALA A 188 -0.57 11.59 30.34
N THR A 189 -0.37 10.89 29.24
CA THR A 189 -1.41 10.13 28.54
C THR A 189 -1.14 8.64 28.66
N LEU A 190 -2.16 7.89 29.05
CA LEU A 190 -2.17 6.42 29.01
C LEU A 190 -3.32 5.95 28.13
N GLY A 191 -3.06 4.93 27.34
CA GLY A 191 -4.08 4.30 26.48
C GLY A 191 -3.88 2.80 26.42
N VAL A 192 -4.96 2.10 26.15
CA VAL A 192 -4.96 0.66 25.85
C VAL A 192 -6.12 0.35 24.89
N ARG A 193 -5.84 -0.51 23.92
CA ARG A 193 -6.85 -1.14 23.07
C ARG A 193 -6.66 -2.64 23.14
N LYS A 194 -7.73 -3.39 23.32
CA LYS A 194 -7.78 -4.83 23.13
C LYS A 194 -8.65 -5.10 21.92
N SER A 195 -8.12 -5.86 20.97
CA SER A 195 -8.82 -6.28 19.76
C SER A 195 -8.79 -7.79 19.65
N ASP A 196 -9.90 -8.37 19.19
CA ASP A 196 -10.06 -9.79 18.86
C ASP A 196 -10.68 -9.84 17.44
N ASP A 197 -10.02 -10.50 16.49
CA ASP A 197 -10.41 -10.60 15.09
C ASP A 197 -10.58 -12.06 14.68
N GLU A 198 -11.56 -12.32 13.81
CA GLU A 198 -11.79 -13.62 13.20
C GLU A 198 -11.94 -13.46 11.69
N SER A 199 -11.37 -14.40 10.93
CA SER A 199 -11.55 -14.51 9.50
C SER A 199 -12.00 -15.94 9.17
N ASP A 200 -13.27 -16.09 8.81
CA ASP A 200 -13.84 -17.33 8.25
C ASP A 200 -13.75 -17.26 6.74
N TYR A 201 -13.01 -18.20 6.16
CA TYR A 201 -12.59 -18.12 4.78
C TYR A 201 -12.85 -19.42 4.02
N ARG A 202 -13.40 -19.30 2.80
CA ARG A 202 -13.61 -20.39 1.86
C ARG A 202 -12.98 -20.04 0.51
N ILE A 203 -12.22 -20.96 -0.05
CA ILE A 203 -11.67 -20.89 -1.41
C ILE A 203 -12.17 -22.05 -2.26
N ASP A 204 -12.52 -21.74 -3.49
CA ASP A 204 -12.82 -22.71 -4.54
C ASP A 204 -11.92 -22.43 -5.75
N ILE A 205 -11.12 -23.41 -6.16
CA ILE A 205 -10.25 -23.32 -7.35
C ILE A 205 -10.76 -24.25 -8.45
N THR A 206 -10.89 -23.71 -9.65
CA THR A 206 -11.23 -24.46 -10.87
C THR A 206 -10.24 -24.15 -11.98
N THR A 207 -9.99 -25.13 -12.86
CA THR A 207 -9.16 -24.96 -14.04
C THR A 207 -9.66 -25.80 -15.19
N THR A 208 -9.51 -25.32 -16.43
CA THR A 208 -9.82 -26.08 -17.63
C THR A 208 -8.67 -27.00 -18.06
N SER A 209 -7.51 -26.93 -17.40
CA SER A 209 -6.30 -27.71 -17.70
C SER A 209 -5.75 -28.45 -16.48
N PRO A 210 -6.52 -29.34 -15.81
CA PRO A 210 -6.09 -30.00 -14.59
C PRO A 210 -4.91 -30.97 -14.86
N GLY A 211 -4.00 -31.05 -13.90
CA GLY A 211 -2.84 -31.98 -13.94
C GLY A 211 -1.66 -31.52 -14.78
N ILE A 212 -1.70 -30.31 -15.33
CA ILE A 212 -0.57 -29.66 -15.99
C ILE A 212 0.28 -28.99 -14.91
N PRO A 213 1.61 -29.22 -14.84
CA PRO A 213 2.49 -28.44 -13.97
C PRO A 213 2.35 -26.93 -14.22
N PHE A 214 2.49 -26.12 -13.18
CA PHE A 214 2.34 -24.66 -13.19
C PHE A 214 0.90 -24.15 -13.42
N VAL A 215 -0.10 -25.04 -13.37
CA VAL A 215 -1.53 -24.70 -13.41
C VAL A 215 -2.11 -24.92 -12.01
N GLN A 216 -3.16 -24.18 -11.67
CA GLN A 216 -3.86 -24.34 -10.40
C GLN A 216 -4.34 -25.76 -10.18
N VAL A 217 -4.28 -26.25 -8.94
CA VAL A 217 -4.84 -27.54 -8.54
C VAL A 217 -6.29 -27.32 -8.13
N PRO A 218 -7.28 -27.90 -8.85
CA PRO A 218 -8.68 -27.79 -8.47
C PRO A 218 -8.93 -28.27 -7.06
N GLY A 219 -9.74 -27.55 -6.32
CA GLY A 219 -10.09 -27.91 -4.94
C GLY A 219 -11.03 -26.90 -4.31
N SER A 220 -11.56 -27.28 -3.15
CA SER A 220 -12.42 -26.45 -2.33
C SER A 220 -12.10 -26.72 -0.87
N TRP A 221 -11.86 -25.66 -0.11
CA TRP A 221 -11.58 -25.77 1.34
C TRP A 221 -12.04 -24.53 2.08
N SER A 222 -12.19 -24.65 3.38
CA SER A 222 -12.47 -23.54 4.28
C SER A 222 -11.61 -23.66 5.54
N GLU A 223 -11.38 -22.54 6.18
CA GLU A 223 -10.62 -22.44 7.41
C GLU A 223 -11.01 -21.17 8.16
N VAL A 224 -10.98 -21.21 9.50
CA VAL A 224 -11.19 -20.07 10.38
C VAL A 224 -9.88 -19.74 11.08
N LEU A 225 -9.46 -18.49 11.00
CA LEU A 225 -8.30 -17.97 11.73
C LEU A 225 -8.77 -16.90 12.72
N THR A 226 -8.17 -16.92 13.91
CA THR A 226 -8.42 -15.93 14.96
C THR A 226 -7.13 -15.24 15.35
N PHE A 227 -7.21 -13.94 15.57
CA PHE A 227 -6.08 -13.08 15.92
C PHE A 227 -6.50 -12.17 17.08
N GLY A 228 -5.54 -11.61 17.79
CA GLY A 228 -5.84 -10.66 18.85
C GLY A 228 -4.63 -9.94 19.36
N SER A 229 -4.83 -8.71 19.83
CA SER A 229 -3.77 -7.88 20.37
C SER A 229 -4.23 -7.09 21.59
N THR A 230 -3.26 -6.65 22.37
CA THR A 230 -3.46 -5.64 23.42
C THR A 230 -2.39 -4.56 23.26
N ASP A 231 -2.80 -3.41 22.79
CA ASP A 231 -1.94 -2.33 22.34
C ASP A 231 -1.89 -1.21 23.35
N PRO A 232 -0.82 -1.08 24.16
CA PRO A 232 -0.62 0.02 25.09
C PRO A 232 -0.15 1.29 24.38
N LYS A 233 -0.46 2.44 24.98
CA LYS A 233 0.07 3.75 24.59
C LYS A 233 0.46 4.55 25.81
N PHE A 234 1.59 5.21 25.73
CA PHE A 234 2.09 6.12 26.75
C PHE A 234 2.64 7.38 26.09
N VAL A 235 2.28 8.57 26.61
CA VAL A 235 2.84 9.85 26.17
C VAL A 235 3.11 10.72 27.38
N LEU A 236 4.27 11.36 27.41
CA LEU A 236 4.56 12.48 28.28
C LEU A 236 4.84 13.69 27.40
N ASP A 237 4.12 14.77 27.62
CA ASP A 237 4.37 16.05 26.96
C ASP A 237 4.63 17.16 28.00
N TYR A 238 5.59 18.03 27.68
CA TYR A 238 6.02 19.13 28.55
C TYR A 238 6.04 20.44 27.78
N SER A 239 5.27 21.41 28.26
CA SER A 239 5.26 22.79 27.78
C SER A 239 6.38 23.60 28.42
N PHE A 240 7.49 23.79 27.69
CA PHE A 240 8.61 24.63 28.16
C PHE A 240 8.16 26.09 28.39
N ASN A 241 7.35 26.57 27.47
CA ASN A 241 6.68 27.87 27.45
C ASN A 241 5.45 27.81 26.54
N GLU A 242 4.73 28.93 26.35
CA GLU A 242 3.51 29.02 25.53
C GLU A 242 3.74 28.68 24.06
N ASN A 243 4.98 28.67 23.59
CA ASN A 243 5.37 28.51 22.19
C ASN A 243 6.10 27.20 21.90
N THR A 244 6.52 26.48 22.93
CA THR A 244 7.38 25.30 22.75
C THR A 244 6.93 24.16 23.64
N MET A 245 6.66 23.00 23.01
CA MET A 245 6.32 21.77 23.71
C MET A 245 7.22 20.64 23.20
N GLY A 246 7.73 19.83 24.11
CA GLY A 246 8.42 18.58 23.80
C GLY A 246 7.63 17.38 24.29
N TYR A 247 7.82 16.23 23.67
CA TYR A 247 7.15 14.99 24.08
C TYR A 247 8.03 13.76 23.85
N VAL A 248 7.69 12.71 24.58
CA VAL A 248 8.14 11.35 24.33
C VAL A 248 6.92 10.46 24.33
N SER A 249 6.85 9.55 23.37
CA SER A 249 5.77 8.59 23.27
C SER A 249 6.27 7.17 23.02
N TYR A 250 5.51 6.21 23.51
CA TYR A 250 5.57 4.81 23.14
C TYR A 250 4.16 4.33 22.82
N SER A 251 4.02 3.59 21.75
CA SER A 251 2.76 2.93 21.40
C SER A 251 3.03 1.61 20.71
N SER A 252 2.20 0.61 21.01
CA SER A 252 2.12 -0.61 20.21
C SER A 252 0.88 -0.58 19.34
N GLY A 253 0.93 -1.32 18.23
CA GLY A 253 -0.18 -1.53 17.32
C GLY A 253 -0.01 -2.84 16.58
N TYR A 254 -1.11 -3.37 16.02
CA TYR A 254 -1.05 -4.60 15.28
C TYR A 254 -1.87 -4.53 13.99
N LYS A 255 -1.57 -5.42 13.06
CA LYS A 255 -2.34 -5.68 11.88
C LYS A 255 -2.70 -7.16 11.86
N SER A 256 -4.01 -7.47 11.75
CA SER A 256 -4.52 -8.83 11.74
C SER A 256 -3.84 -9.68 10.66
N GLY A 257 -3.71 -10.96 10.91
CA GLY A 257 -3.35 -11.95 9.91
C GLY A 257 -4.48 -12.20 8.91
N GLY A 258 -4.33 -13.19 8.06
CA GLY A 258 -5.34 -13.52 7.06
C GLY A 258 -4.88 -14.58 6.07
N PHE A 259 -5.56 -14.63 4.93
CA PHE A 259 -5.29 -15.55 3.84
C PHE A 259 -4.71 -14.86 2.61
N SER A 260 -3.81 -15.55 1.92
CA SER A 260 -3.28 -15.06 0.64
C SER A 260 -4.29 -15.34 -0.47
N PHE A 261 -4.63 -14.32 -1.26
CA PHE A 261 -5.67 -14.42 -2.29
C PHE A 261 -5.21 -15.12 -3.58
N ALA A 262 -3.93 -15.10 -3.93
CA ALA A 262 -3.42 -15.67 -5.18
C ALA A 262 -2.59 -16.93 -4.92
N THR A 263 -3.24 -17.98 -4.37
CA THR A 263 -2.62 -19.29 -4.14
C THR A 263 -3.08 -20.29 -5.20
N TRP A 264 -2.26 -21.30 -5.46
CA TRP A 264 -2.47 -22.24 -6.56
C TRP A 264 -2.96 -23.62 -6.09
N SER A 265 -2.98 -23.85 -4.79
CA SER A 265 -3.43 -25.12 -4.20
C SER A 265 -3.87 -24.94 -2.76
N GLU A 266 -4.66 -25.88 -2.26
CA GLU A 266 -5.07 -25.96 -0.86
C GLU A 266 -3.87 -25.92 0.11
N SER A 267 -2.82 -26.70 -0.18
CA SER A 267 -1.64 -26.79 0.70
C SER A 267 -0.84 -25.48 0.78
N GLU A 268 -0.97 -24.59 -0.19
CA GLU A 268 -0.33 -23.27 -0.20
C GLU A 268 -1.16 -22.21 0.51
N SER A 269 -2.48 -22.37 0.54
CA SER A 269 -3.42 -21.43 1.13
C SER A 269 -3.67 -21.67 2.61
N ARG A 270 -3.69 -22.94 3.05
CA ARG A 270 -3.98 -23.28 4.45
C ARG A 270 -2.99 -22.66 5.43
N GLY A 271 -3.49 -22.31 6.63
CA GLY A 271 -2.75 -21.71 7.73
C GLY A 271 -2.54 -20.21 7.59
N GLY A 272 -2.88 -19.64 6.43
CA GLY A 272 -2.78 -18.19 6.20
C GLY A 272 -1.41 -17.58 6.50
N PHE A 273 -1.42 -16.31 6.92
CA PHE A 273 -0.27 -15.59 7.47
C PHE A 273 -0.66 -14.98 8.83
N LYS A 274 0.32 -14.79 9.69
CA LYS A 274 0.13 -14.29 11.05
C LYS A 274 -0.10 -12.79 11.09
N GLU A 275 -0.54 -12.31 12.24
CA GLU A 275 -0.53 -10.89 12.60
C GLU A 275 0.87 -10.27 12.51
N GLU A 276 0.91 -8.99 12.24
CA GLU A 276 2.09 -8.13 12.31
C GLU A 276 1.96 -7.22 13.54
N GLU A 277 3.00 -7.10 14.34
CA GLU A 277 3.07 -6.19 15.47
C GLU A 277 4.07 -5.06 15.21
N LEU A 278 3.77 -3.88 15.73
CA LEU A 278 4.63 -2.70 15.67
C LEU A 278 4.77 -2.11 17.08
N ASP A 279 6.02 -1.97 17.53
CA ASP A 279 6.38 -1.13 18.69
C ASP A 279 7.01 0.17 18.18
N ALA A 280 6.42 1.32 18.53
CA ALA A 280 6.83 2.64 18.10
C ALA A 280 7.25 3.52 19.28
N THR A 281 8.49 4.01 19.24
CA THR A 281 9.02 4.98 20.19
C THR A 281 9.35 6.27 19.45
N GLU A 282 8.94 7.42 20.00
CA GLU A 282 9.16 8.71 19.37
C GLU A 282 9.50 9.78 20.43
N ILE A 283 10.42 10.68 20.08
CA ILE A 283 10.71 11.92 20.81
C ILE A 283 10.60 13.10 19.86
N GLY A 284 9.88 14.13 20.26
CA GLY A 284 9.68 15.28 19.38
C GLY A 284 9.55 16.60 20.09
N ILE A 285 9.62 17.66 19.28
CA ILE A 285 9.44 19.04 19.72
C ILE A 285 8.51 19.76 18.73
N LYS A 286 7.59 20.55 19.26
CA LYS A 286 6.70 21.44 18.51
C LYS A 286 6.94 22.86 18.93
N TYR A 287 7.12 23.71 17.94
CA TYR A 287 7.40 25.14 18.14
C TYR A 287 6.50 26.00 17.27
N LYS A 288 6.01 27.08 17.83
CA LYS A 288 5.26 28.12 17.14
C LYS A 288 5.78 29.48 17.59
N SER A 289 6.25 30.32 16.64
CA SER A 289 6.77 31.64 17.02
C SER A 289 5.69 32.54 17.62
N PRO A 290 6.05 33.49 18.52
CA PRO A 290 5.08 34.38 19.16
C PRO A 290 4.23 35.21 18.17
N ASP A 291 4.77 35.52 17.01
CA ASP A 291 4.08 36.24 15.92
C ASP A 291 3.29 35.31 14.99
N ASN A 292 3.23 33.99 15.30
CA ASN A 292 2.58 32.94 14.50
C ASN A 292 3.14 32.75 13.06
N ARG A 293 4.29 33.36 12.74
CA ARG A 293 4.88 33.28 11.40
C ARG A 293 5.64 31.99 11.14
N LEU A 294 6.19 31.37 12.18
CA LEU A 294 6.92 30.11 12.06
C LEU A 294 6.25 29.02 12.89
N VAL A 295 5.89 27.92 12.24
CA VAL A 295 5.50 26.67 12.89
C VAL A 295 6.51 25.62 12.50
N MET A 296 7.05 24.89 13.48
CA MET A 296 8.04 23.83 13.26
C MET A 296 7.73 22.64 14.15
N ASN A 297 7.71 21.45 13.57
CA ASN A 297 7.63 20.18 14.28
C ASN A 297 8.86 19.35 13.89
N ALA A 298 9.54 18.77 14.86
CA ALA A 298 10.64 17.85 14.62
C ALA A 298 10.46 16.61 15.50
N ALA A 299 10.69 15.43 14.93
CA ALA A 299 10.60 14.16 15.64
C ALA A 299 11.72 13.22 15.21
N TYR A 300 12.20 12.42 16.15
CA TYR A 300 13.01 11.23 15.92
C TYR A 300 12.23 10.02 16.40
N TYR A 301 12.19 8.96 15.59
CA TYR A 301 11.41 7.76 15.86
C TYR A 301 12.22 6.49 15.62
N GLU A 302 11.80 5.44 16.34
CA GLU A 302 12.29 4.07 16.19
C GLU A 302 11.10 3.13 16.22
N TYR A 303 10.98 2.31 15.16
CA TYR A 303 9.90 1.36 14.94
C TYR A 303 10.48 -0.04 14.83
N ASP A 304 9.99 -0.94 15.68
CA ASP A 304 10.29 -2.36 15.67
C ASP A 304 9.07 -3.14 15.19
N TYR A 305 9.20 -3.79 14.03
CA TYR A 305 8.18 -4.68 13.49
C TYR A 305 8.51 -6.13 13.83
N LYS A 306 7.50 -6.87 14.29
CA LYS A 306 7.53 -8.33 14.42
C LYS A 306 6.57 -8.94 13.42
N ASP A 307 7.01 -10.02 12.78
CA ASP A 307 6.22 -10.75 11.78
C ASP A 307 5.63 -9.85 10.68
N GLN A 308 6.39 -8.85 10.22
CA GLN A 308 5.95 -7.88 9.21
C GLN A 308 5.43 -8.60 7.95
N GLN A 309 4.24 -8.25 7.51
CA GLN A 309 3.58 -8.85 6.36
C GLN A 309 4.14 -8.31 5.04
N GLN A 310 4.67 -9.21 4.20
CA GLN A 310 5.24 -8.89 2.90
C GLN A 310 4.63 -9.76 1.82
N GLN A 311 3.99 -9.16 0.82
CA GLN A 311 3.46 -9.86 -0.33
C GLN A 311 4.55 -10.05 -1.40
N ILE A 312 4.79 -11.29 -1.79
CA ILE A 312 5.85 -11.64 -2.73
C ILE A 312 5.36 -12.73 -3.69
N ILE A 313 5.76 -12.63 -4.96
CA ILE A 313 5.55 -13.68 -5.93
C ILE A 313 6.73 -14.65 -5.86
N VAL A 314 6.47 -15.89 -5.51
CA VAL A 314 7.48 -16.94 -5.37
C VAL A 314 7.16 -18.16 -6.24
N VAL A 315 8.18 -18.96 -6.55
CA VAL A 315 8.00 -20.34 -7.01
C VAL A 315 7.91 -21.22 -5.80
N THR A 316 6.85 -21.98 -5.69
CA THR A 316 6.60 -22.89 -4.59
C THR A 316 7.30 -24.22 -4.79
N GLN A 317 7.30 -25.11 -3.79
CA GLN A 317 7.86 -26.46 -3.90
C GLN A 317 7.11 -27.33 -4.94
N SER A 318 5.85 -27.03 -5.22
CA SER A 318 5.09 -27.68 -6.30
C SER A 318 5.53 -27.22 -7.68
N GLY A 319 6.37 -26.18 -7.79
CA GLY A 319 6.78 -25.55 -9.03
C GLY A 319 5.82 -24.48 -9.54
N SER A 320 4.74 -24.18 -8.81
CA SER A 320 3.75 -23.19 -9.19
C SER A 320 4.21 -21.77 -8.81
N LEU A 321 3.71 -20.75 -9.51
CA LEU A 321 3.79 -19.36 -9.06
C LEU A 321 2.70 -19.10 -8.05
N ALA A 322 3.05 -18.45 -6.94
CA ALA A 322 2.06 -17.98 -5.97
C ALA A 322 2.38 -16.55 -5.53
N GLY A 323 1.38 -15.68 -5.56
CA GLY A 323 1.40 -14.38 -4.90
C GLY A 323 1.00 -14.57 -3.45
N LYS A 324 1.96 -14.63 -2.55
CA LYS A 324 1.74 -15.04 -1.17
C LYS A 324 2.21 -13.96 -0.21
N THR A 325 1.45 -13.75 0.86
CA THR A 325 1.90 -12.95 2.00
C THR A 325 2.73 -13.83 2.93
N PHE A 326 3.91 -13.35 3.25
CA PHE A 326 4.84 -13.96 4.21
C PHE A 326 5.07 -13.00 5.36
N ASN A 327 5.29 -13.54 6.54
CA ASN A 327 5.72 -12.76 7.68
C ASN A 327 7.26 -12.67 7.66
N ALA A 328 7.80 -11.45 7.55
CA ALA A 328 9.20 -11.16 7.85
C ALA A 328 9.36 -11.21 9.37
N GLY A 329 10.32 -11.99 9.86
CA GLY A 329 10.41 -12.26 11.31
C GLY A 329 10.61 -10.98 12.13
N GLN A 330 11.51 -10.09 11.74
CA GLN A 330 11.75 -8.81 12.38
C GLN A 330 12.25 -7.77 11.39
N SER A 331 11.77 -6.53 11.51
CA SER A 331 12.24 -5.38 10.72
C SER A 331 12.35 -4.16 11.62
N GLU A 332 13.28 -3.28 11.33
CA GLU A 332 13.50 -2.04 12.08
C GLU A 332 13.44 -0.83 11.12
N MET A 333 12.92 0.27 11.63
CA MET A 333 12.94 1.57 10.98
C MET A 333 13.31 2.64 12.01
N THR A 334 14.34 3.42 11.72
CA THR A 334 14.67 4.62 12.50
C THR A 334 14.64 5.84 11.60
N GLY A 335 14.21 6.97 12.11
CA GLY A 335 14.13 8.15 11.27
C GLY A 335 13.99 9.47 12.00
N PHE A 336 14.16 10.53 11.22
CA PHE A 336 13.98 11.91 11.63
C PHE A 336 13.04 12.62 10.67
N GLU A 337 12.09 13.36 11.22
CA GLU A 337 11.15 14.18 10.48
C GLU A 337 11.23 15.64 10.92
N LEU A 338 11.12 16.54 9.93
CA LEU A 338 11.03 17.99 10.14
C LEU A 338 9.92 18.56 9.26
N GLU A 339 8.95 19.19 9.88
CA GLU A 339 7.88 19.95 9.21
C GLU A 339 8.00 21.41 9.56
N THR A 340 7.97 22.28 8.57
CA THR A 340 8.09 23.73 8.77
C THR A 340 7.11 24.48 7.89
N LYS A 341 6.42 25.46 8.48
CA LYS A 341 5.62 26.47 7.77
C LYS A 341 6.10 27.84 8.18
N LEU A 342 6.49 28.65 7.17
CA LEU A 342 6.97 30.01 7.38
C LEU A 342 6.12 31.01 6.58
N ALA A 343 5.38 31.86 7.26
CA ALA A 343 4.78 33.04 6.67
C ALA A 343 5.87 34.10 6.46
N ILE A 344 6.37 34.24 5.22
CA ILE A 344 7.40 35.21 4.86
C ILE A 344 6.82 36.64 4.96
N THR A 345 5.62 36.81 4.43
CA THR A 345 4.77 37.98 4.58
C THR A 345 3.35 37.54 4.94
N ASP A 346 2.43 38.47 5.11
CA ASP A 346 1.01 38.15 5.38
C ASP A 346 0.38 37.36 4.20
N ASN A 347 0.92 37.53 2.99
CA ASN A 347 0.40 36.96 1.75
C ASN A 347 1.31 35.89 1.12
N THR A 348 2.45 35.58 1.75
CA THR A 348 3.40 34.59 1.20
C THR A 348 3.84 33.60 2.25
N GLN A 349 3.82 32.31 1.89
CA GLN A 349 4.18 31.19 2.75
C GLN A 349 5.17 30.27 2.07
N LEU A 350 6.14 29.77 2.83
CA LEU A 350 7.04 28.67 2.48
C LEU A 350 6.77 27.48 3.39
N ASP A 351 6.47 26.33 2.79
CA ASP A 351 6.37 25.05 3.48
C ASP A 351 7.63 24.24 3.15
N PHE A 352 8.23 23.64 4.17
CA PHE A 352 9.36 22.72 4.01
C PHE A 352 9.16 21.51 4.90
N ASN A 353 9.14 20.33 4.28
CA ASN A 353 9.07 19.05 4.97
C ASN A 353 10.28 18.21 4.55
N TYR A 354 10.91 17.59 5.52
CA TYR A 354 12.05 16.71 5.32
C TYR A 354 11.89 15.47 6.17
N TYR A 355 12.20 14.31 5.60
CA TYR A 355 12.42 13.11 6.38
C TYR A 355 13.69 12.39 5.95
N SER A 356 14.29 11.71 6.92
CA SER A 356 15.39 10.77 6.71
C SER A 356 15.07 9.50 7.47
N THR A 357 15.25 8.33 6.82
CA THR A 357 14.96 7.05 7.45
C THR A 357 16.01 6.02 7.08
N ASP A 358 16.32 5.13 8.02
CA ASP A 358 17.11 3.92 7.82
C ASP A 358 16.24 2.71 8.17
N THR A 359 16.19 1.74 7.26
CA THR A 359 15.31 0.58 7.39
C THR A 359 16.03 -0.70 7.05
N SER A 360 15.72 -1.80 7.74
CA SER A 360 16.27 -3.11 7.41
C SER A 360 15.40 -4.26 7.88
N PHE A 361 15.36 -5.33 7.08
CA PHE A 361 14.87 -6.62 7.54
C PHE A 361 15.94 -7.28 8.41
N LYS A 362 15.71 -7.41 9.70
CA LYS A 362 16.63 -8.09 10.64
C LYS A 362 16.56 -9.61 10.52
N SER A 363 15.40 -10.12 10.14
CA SER A 363 15.16 -11.54 9.88
C SER A 363 14.06 -11.71 8.85
N PHE A 364 14.42 -12.10 7.62
CA PHE A 364 13.44 -12.42 6.59
C PHE A 364 13.93 -13.55 5.68
N VAL A 365 13.46 -14.77 5.96
CA VAL A 365 13.79 -15.98 5.19
C VAL A 365 12.52 -16.68 4.77
N ILE A 366 12.44 -17.06 3.49
CA ILE A 366 11.35 -17.86 2.92
C ILE A 366 11.92 -19.24 2.52
N PRO A 367 11.91 -20.22 3.43
CA PRO A 367 12.50 -21.52 3.17
C PRO A 367 11.68 -22.37 2.20
N THR A 368 10.40 -22.05 2.05
CA THR A 368 9.46 -22.78 1.17
C THR A 368 9.52 -22.32 -0.30
N ALA A 369 10.19 -21.22 -0.61
CA ALA A 369 10.46 -20.81 -1.97
C ALA A 369 11.50 -21.72 -2.65
N VAL A 370 11.46 -21.81 -3.97
CA VAL A 370 12.43 -22.59 -4.75
C VAL A 370 13.14 -21.67 -5.76
N PRO A 371 14.42 -21.40 -5.60
CA PRO A 371 15.25 -21.72 -4.41
C PRO A 371 14.80 -20.95 -3.15
N PRO A 372 15.23 -21.38 -1.93
CA PRO A 372 14.96 -20.62 -0.71
C PRO A 372 15.45 -19.18 -0.82
N LEU A 373 14.66 -18.22 -0.33
CA LEU A 373 14.96 -16.79 -0.39
C LEU A 373 15.37 -16.27 0.99
N ASN A 374 16.37 -15.41 1.02
CA ASN A 374 16.83 -14.74 2.22
C ASN A 374 17.01 -13.24 1.92
N PHE A 375 16.22 -12.41 2.58
CA PHE A 375 16.24 -10.96 2.46
C PHE A 375 16.75 -10.25 3.73
N THR A 376 17.27 -11.02 4.68
CA THR A 376 17.87 -10.47 5.91
C THR A 376 19.00 -9.51 5.57
N GLY A 377 18.95 -8.31 6.15
CA GLY A 377 19.87 -7.21 5.91
C GLY A 377 19.49 -6.29 4.74
N ASN A 378 18.48 -6.64 3.95
CA ASN A 378 17.97 -5.79 2.90
C ASN A 378 17.20 -4.60 3.47
N GLN A 379 17.21 -3.47 2.75
CA GLN A 379 16.35 -2.32 2.99
C GLN A 379 14.88 -2.71 2.79
N MET A 380 13.99 -2.16 3.61
CA MET A 380 12.55 -2.32 3.40
C MET A 380 12.13 -1.66 2.10
N ASN A 381 11.14 -2.27 1.44
CA ASN A 381 10.61 -1.73 0.19
C ASN A 381 9.91 -0.37 0.39
N TYR A 382 9.95 0.49 -0.64
CA TYR A 382 9.36 1.84 -0.65
C TYR A 382 9.89 2.80 0.43
N SER A 383 11.12 2.58 0.91
CA SER A 383 11.73 3.34 2.01
C SER A 383 12.97 4.12 1.53
N PRO A 384 12.82 5.26 0.81
CA PRO A 384 13.97 6.09 0.43
C PRO A 384 14.66 6.63 1.68
N GLU A 385 16.01 6.66 1.68
CA GLU A 385 16.76 7.17 2.84
C GLU A 385 16.48 8.64 3.14
N LYS A 386 16.12 9.41 2.12
CA LYS A 386 15.77 10.84 2.26
C LYS A 386 14.66 11.23 1.31
N ALA A 387 13.76 12.08 1.79
CA ALA A 387 12.89 12.84 0.91
C ALA A 387 12.58 14.21 1.50
N TYR A 388 12.26 15.15 0.61
CA TYR A 388 11.82 16.47 1.02
C TYR A 388 10.80 17.06 0.04
N ASN A 389 10.01 17.97 0.59
CA ASN A 389 9.08 18.79 -0.17
C ASN A 389 9.31 20.25 0.20
N VAL A 390 9.39 21.11 -0.82
CA VAL A 390 9.40 22.56 -0.66
C VAL A 390 8.24 23.14 -1.45
N ALA A 391 7.38 23.92 -0.81
CA ALA A 391 6.30 24.59 -1.50
C ALA A 391 6.24 26.06 -1.14
N PHE A 392 6.10 26.89 -2.16
CA PHE A 392 5.91 28.33 -2.05
C PHE A 392 4.47 28.67 -2.48
N THR A 393 3.77 29.43 -1.65
CA THR A 393 2.42 29.92 -1.92
C THR A 393 2.41 31.43 -1.79
N ALA A 394 1.84 32.13 -2.78
CA ALA A 394 1.61 33.57 -2.75
C ALA A 394 0.14 33.87 -3.07
N ILE A 395 -0.47 34.72 -2.28
CA ILE A 395 -1.85 35.18 -2.43
C ILE A 395 -1.80 36.68 -2.80
N SER A 396 -2.62 37.14 -3.73
CA SER A 396 -2.70 38.57 -4.04
C SER A 396 -3.32 39.36 -2.88
N ASP A 397 -3.02 40.68 -2.78
CA ASP A 397 -3.52 41.53 -1.71
C ASP A 397 -5.05 41.63 -1.64
N ASP A 398 -5.74 41.35 -2.73
CA ASP A 398 -7.19 41.29 -2.83
C ASP A 398 -7.77 39.87 -2.67
N ASP A 399 -6.98 38.90 -2.27
CA ASP A 399 -7.28 37.47 -2.12
C ASP A 399 -7.85 36.81 -3.40
N SER A 400 -7.81 37.52 -4.54
CA SER A 400 -8.43 37.05 -5.78
C SER A 400 -7.54 36.08 -6.58
N SER A 401 -6.27 35.93 -6.20
CA SER A 401 -5.32 35.08 -6.94
C SER A 401 -4.41 34.32 -6.01
N ILE A 402 -4.18 33.04 -6.33
CA ILE A 402 -3.26 32.16 -5.60
C ILE A 402 -2.26 31.59 -6.59
N PHE A 403 -0.99 31.85 -6.36
CA PHE A 403 0.12 31.16 -7.02
C PHE A 403 0.71 30.12 -6.08
N ARG A 404 0.95 28.89 -6.56
CA ARG A 404 1.63 27.85 -5.80
C ARG A 404 2.64 27.13 -6.67
N MET A 405 3.84 26.94 -6.16
CA MET A 405 4.92 26.12 -6.73
C MET A 405 5.35 25.13 -5.67
N ALA A 406 5.49 23.85 -6.03
CA ALA A 406 5.97 22.80 -5.14
C ALA A 406 7.01 21.95 -5.86
N TYR A 407 8.06 21.54 -5.14
CA TYR A 407 9.06 20.60 -5.59
C TYR A 407 9.19 19.49 -4.55
N SER A 408 9.06 18.25 -5.00
CA SER A 408 9.22 17.05 -4.18
C SER A 408 10.39 16.23 -4.69
N PHE A 409 11.26 15.82 -3.78
CA PHE A 409 12.40 14.96 -4.06
C PHE A 409 12.30 13.67 -3.26
N LYS A 410 12.70 12.56 -3.86
CA LYS A 410 12.92 11.27 -3.18
C LYS A 410 14.27 10.70 -3.61
N ASP A 411 15.02 10.16 -2.66
CA ASP A 411 16.24 9.40 -2.91
C ASP A 411 15.90 8.03 -3.55
N ASP A 412 16.90 7.29 -3.97
CA ASP A 412 16.70 5.96 -4.52
C ASP A 412 16.15 4.97 -3.48
N PHE A 413 15.35 4.02 -3.93
CA PHE A 413 14.74 3.00 -3.09
C PHE A 413 14.37 1.75 -3.90
N PHE A 414 14.17 0.65 -3.20
CA PHE A 414 13.69 -0.59 -3.78
C PHE A 414 12.17 -0.75 -3.63
N MET A 415 11.52 -1.39 -4.59
CA MET A 415 10.08 -1.60 -4.62
C MET A 415 9.68 -3.03 -4.24
N ASP A 416 10.66 -3.91 -4.05
CA ASP A 416 10.46 -5.25 -3.50
C ASP A 416 11.54 -5.60 -2.46
N PRO A 417 11.30 -6.57 -1.57
CA PRO A 417 12.23 -6.93 -0.51
C PRO A 417 13.57 -7.52 -0.99
N SER A 418 13.66 -7.93 -2.25
CA SER A 418 14.89 -8.56 -2.78
C SER A 418 16.03 -7.56 -3.02
N ASN A 419 15.74 -6.27 -3.04
CA ASN A 419 16.67 -5.18 -3.33
C ASN A 419 17.47 -5.38 -4.62
N ARG A 420 16.82 -5.95 -5.64
CA ARG A 420 17.44 -6.13 -6.96
C ARG A 420 17.36 -4.86 -7.78
N TYR A 421 18.32 -4.65 -8.67
CA TYR A 421 18.33 -3.50 -9.59
C TYR A 421 17.02 -3.35 -10.39
N LEU A 422 16.36 -4.46 -10.75
CA LEU A 422 15.08 -4.44 -11.47
C LEU A 422 13.95 -3.77 -10.66
N SER A 423 13.99 -3.89 -9.34
CA SER A 423 13.01 -3.27 -8.44
C SER A 423 13.44 -1.89 -7.94
N MET A 424 14.61 -1.42 -8.33
CA MET A 424 15.12 -0.12 -7.89
C MET A 424 14.45 1.02 -8.66
N GLN A 425 14.03 2.04 -7.95
CA GLN A 425 13.75 3.38 -8.46
C GLN A 425 14.91 4.29 -8.12
N GLU A 426 15.54 4.85 -9.13
CA GLU A 426 16.59 5.86 -8.94
C GLU A 426 15.97 7.14 -8.36
N LYS A 427 16.77 7.92 -7.66
CA LYS A 427 16.35 9.22 -7.10
C LYS A 427 15.74 10.12 -8.16
N TYR A 428 14.71 10.86 -7.77
CA TYR A 428 14.02 11.76 -8.68
C TYR A 428 13.41 12.97 -7.98
N GLY A 429 13.05 13.98 -8.78
CA GLY A 429 12.42 15.20 -8.29
C GLY A 429 11.33 15.72 -9.23
N VAL A 430 10.20 16.06 -8.68
CA VAL A 430 9.00 16.50 -9.44
C VAL A 430 8.61 17.90 -9.04
N ALA A 431 8.46 18.79 -10.02
CA ALA A 431 7.93 20.13 -9.84
C ALA A 431 6.47 20.23 -10.27
N ASN A 432 5.65 20.88 -9.45
CA ASN A 432 4.26 21.22 -9.75
C ASN A 432 4.03 22.72 -9.59
N VAL A 433 3.27 23.32 -10.51
CA VAL A 433 2.96 24.76 -10.48
C VAL A 433 1.48 24.95 -10.72
N SER A 434 0.86 25.86 -10.00
CA SER A 434 -0.52 26.26 -10.28
C SER A 434 -0.75 27.75 -10.02
N TYR A 435 -1.67 28.32 -10.80
CA TYR A 435 -2.19 29.65 -10.59
C TYR A 435 -3.73 29.59 -10.64
N THR A 436 -4.36 30.04 -9.56
CA THR A 436 -5.82 30.12 -9.44
C THR A 436 -6.26 31.57 -9.39
N LYS A 437 -7.23 31.94 -10.21
CA LYS A 437 -7.88 33.25 -10.18
C LYS A 437 -9.36 33.11 -9.83
N TYR A 438 -9.78 33.78 -8.79
CA TYR A 438 -11.19 33.97 -8.40
C TYR A 438 -11.68 35.26 -9.05
N PHE A 439 -12.68 35.16 -9.92
CA PHE A 439 -13.31 36.33 -10.56
C PHE A 439 -14.45 36.89 -9.70
N ASN A 440 -15.11 36.01 -8.96
CA ASN A 440 -16.08 36.27 -7.91
C ASN A 440 -16.25 35.01 -7.05
N ASP A 441 -17.16 35.04 -6.06
CA ASP A 441 -17.39 33.95 -5.12
C ASP A 441 -17.82 32.64 -5.78
N ASP A 442 -18.47 32.74 -6.95
CA ASP A 442 -19.04 31.59 -7.67
C ASP A 442 -18.17 31.10 -8.84
N PHE A 443 -17.18 31.88 -9.29
CA PHE A 443 -16.42 31.58 -10.51
C PHE A 443 -14.92 31.69 -10.29
N ARG A 444 -14.23 30.57 -10.51
CA ARG A 444 -12.77 30.51 -10.48
C ARG A 444 -12.19 29.73 -11.68
N MET A 445 -10.98 30.09 -12.04
CA MET A 445 -10.18 29.38 -13.04
C MET A 445 -8.82 29.05 -12.44
N LYS A 446 -8.38 27.80 -12.63
CA LYS A 446 -7.04 27.33 -12.26
C LYS A 446 -6.31 26.83 -13.49
N ILE A 447 -5.10 27.34 -13.70
CA ILE A 447 -4.13 26.82 -14.67
C ILE A 447 -3.11 26.05 -13.87
N PHE A 448 -2.77 24.84 -14.30
CA PHE A 448 -1.82 24.02 -13.59
C PHE A 448 -0.88 23.25 -14.50
N CYS A 449 0.29 22.96 -13.98
CA CYS A 449 1.25 22.04 -14.53
C CYS A 449 1.61 21.03 -13.44
N THR A 450 1.39 19.73 -13.69
CA THR A 450 1.90 18.65 -12.84
C THR A 450 3.05 17.95 -13.54
N ASN A 451 4.03 17.50 -12.77
CA ASN A 451 5.29 16.99 -13.28
C ASN A 451 5.89 17.91 -14.35
N CYS A 452 6.05 19.18 -14.02
CA CYS A 452 6.56 20.21 -14.97
C CYS A 452 7.97 19.92 -15.45
N THR A 453 8.76 19.20 -14.68
CA THR A 453 10.11 18.72 -15.04
C THR A 453 10.09 17.60 -16.06
N ASP A 454 8.91 17.01 -16.33
CA ASP A 454 8.70 15.83 -17.18
C ASP A 454 9.53 14.62 -16.74
N GLU A 455 9.66 14.46 -15.42
CA GLU A 455 10.44 13.38 -14.80
C GLU A 455 9.82 12.02 -15.11
N ILE A 456 10.66 11.03 -15.39
CA ILE A 456 10.25 9.65 -15.65
C ILE A 456 10.65 8.81 -14.45
N TYR A 457 9.66 8.35 -13.69
CA TYR A 457 9.88 7.51 -12.53
C TYR A 457 8.82 6.43 -12.41
N LYS A 458 9.21 5.31 -11.82
CA LYS A 458 8.32 4.18 -11.56
C LYS A 458 7.48 4.47 -10.32
N THR A 459 6.23 4.03 -10.35
CA THR A 459 5.31 4.04 -9.19
C THR A 459 5.18 2.66 -8.56
N GLN A 460 5.38 1.62 -9.37
CA GLN A 460 5.33 0.23 -8.94
C GLN A 460 6.20 -0.64 -9.85
N VAL A 461 6.69 -1.74 -9.30
CA VAL A 461 7.34 -2.83 -10.06
C VAL A 461 6.74 -4.15 -9.58
N THR A 462 6.32 -4.98 -10.52
CA THR A 462 6.02 -6.39 -10.23
C THR A 462 7.17 -7.23 -10.76
N THR A 463 7.90 -7.91 -9.88
CA THR A 463 9.03 -8.77 -10.26
C THR A 463 8.58 -10.20 -10.38
N PHE A 464 8.95 -10.86 -11.48
CA PHE A 464 8.65 -12.27 -11.72
C PHE A 464 9.82 -13.16 -11.35
N ALA A 465 9.52 -14.36 -10.85
CA ALA A 465 10.53 -15.35 -10.53
C ALA A 465 11.29 -15.84 -11.79
N ILE A 466 12.53 -16.29 -11.60
CA ILE A 466 13.45 -16.70 -12.66
C ILE A 466 12.87 -17.70 -13.69
N PRO A 467 12.08 -18.75 -13.32
CA PRO A 467 11.50 -19.65 -14.31
C PRO A 467 10.56 -18.99 -15.33
N TYR A 468 10.07 -17.79 -15.01
CA TYR A 468 9.20 -16.99 -15.85
C TYR A 468 9.92 -15.79 -16.48
N GLY A 469 11.22 -15.95 -16.74
CA GLY A 469 12.04 -14.96 -17.42
C GLY A 469 12.76 -13.97 -16.51
N GLY A 470 12.51 -13.95 -15.19
CA GLY A 470 13.22 -13.07 -14.26
C GLY A 470 13.04 -11.58 -14.53
N GLY A 471 12.02 -11.20 -15.31
CA GLY A 471 11.72 -9.84 -15.70
C GLY A 471 10.95 -9.08 -14.63
N GLY A 472 10.68 -7.82 -14.92
CA GLY A 472 9.82 -6.97 -14.09
C GLY A 472 8.86 -6.17 -14.97
N ARG A 473 7.63 -6.04 -14.51
CA ARG A 473 6.66 -5.11 -15.07
C ARG A 473 6.77 -3.80 -14.33
N ASN A 474 7.02 -2.73 -15.07
CA ASN A 474 7.18 -1.39 -14.50
C ASN A 474 5.93 -0.56 -14.78
N TYR A 475 5.42 0.11 -13.75
CA TYR A 475 4.39 1.12 -13.88
C TYR A 475 5.04 2.49 -13.71
N TYR A 476 4.81 3.38 -14.64
CA TYR A 476 5.40 4.71 -14.64
C TYR A 476 4.37 5.78 -14.29
N ALA A 477 4.83 6.82 -13.63
CA ALA A 477 4.04 8.00 -13.37
C ALA A 477 3.66 8.73 -14.65
N ASN A 478 2.58 9.51 -14.57
CA ASN A 478 2.12 10.32 -15.68
C ASN A 478 3.20 11.31 -16.14
N ALA A 479 3.28 11.52 -17.45
CA ALA A 479 4.06 12.58 -18.05
C ALA A 479 3.61 13.96 -17.55
N ARG A 480 4.39 15.00 -17.87
CA ARG A 480 3.98 16.39 -17.66
C ARG A 480 2.56 16.62 -18.19
N ARG A 481 1.71 17.18 -17.35
CA ARG A 481 0.35 17.54 -17.71
C ARG A 481 0.13 19.02 -17.45
N ILE A 482 -0.33 19.73 -18.48
CA ILE A 482 -0.76 21.11 -18.37
C ILE A 482 -2.27 21.15 -18.59
N GLY A 483 -2.98 21.80 -17.70
CA GLY A 483 -4.45 21.85 -17.77
C GLY A 483 -5.04 23.14 -17.26
N VAL A 484 -6.30 23.30 -17.58
CA VAL A 484 -7.16 24.37 -17.08
C VAL A 484 -8.39 23.76 -16.43
N GLU A 485 -8.68 24.20 -15.22
CA GLU A 485 -9.90 23.84 -14.48
C GLU A 485 -10.77 25.07 -14.33
N ILE A 486 -12.02 24.96 -14.68
CA ILE A 486 -13.02 26.02 -14.52
C ILE A 486 -14.09 25.51 -13.56
N THR A 487 -14.33 26.26 -12.49
CA THR A 487 -15.36 25.93 -11.51
C THR A 487 -16.39 27.06 -11.47
N LYS A 488 -17.66 26.70 -11.61
CA LYS A 488 -18.80 27.59 -11.41
C LYS A 488 -19.76 26.97 -10.39
N THR A 489 -20.03 27.69 -9.32
CA THR A 489 -21.06 27.33 -8.34
C THR A 489 -22.36 28.02 -8.69
N PHE A 490 -23.52 27.36 -8.51
CA PHE A 490 -24.84 27.87 -8.87
C PHE A 490 -25.70 28.02 -7.63
#